data_f38b61ac49a9fcc8c6e98406d6ff19ae
#
_entry.id   f38b61ac49a9fcc8c6e98406d6ff19ae
#
_cell.length_a   1.000
_cell.length_b   1.000
_cell.length_c   1.000
_cell.angle_alpha   90.00
_cell.angle_beta   90.00
_cell.angle_gamma   90.00
#
_symmetry.space_group_name_H-M   'P 1'
#
loop_
_entity.id
_entity.type
_entity.pdbx_description
1 polymer ?
#
loop_
_entity_poly.entity_id
_entity_poly.type
_entity_poly.pdbx_seq_one_letter_code
_entity_poly.pdbx_strand_id
1 'polypeptide(L)'
;MNKLIIKCVVLALAPAVTVCASAQTAMSLKECMEYAISNSTKIRIQQAATGDAQISRRDAALALFTPQISAQTYAYYNFGRSIDPQTNTYFNTKSFHNNYGVSAGYDLFDGFKAVNNYKISKTGMLIADSQEKQVEADICLAVMEAYYNVVYYKRLCDVYEEQVAVAEQALAKAKRQEELGQKGHADVIQMEADLADRQYDLTNTHNMYQDQKMTLADLMFWPVDEELTIDFSCSVIPSEGEESPESVVSFALDHNPAVQVASWQALNAKRELNTAKCQLLPSVGLYAGWSTSYYTYQGSQTAPFGDQFRNNGGEYVEISLQIPIWSRLSKHSAISRRQHALDKATAELDQKRRDVESEVRRAIQDRDGAATAYQQAQRKAEVQAEAYTLNLKKLEQGLISPLEFQTANNNYLKAQADEMNSLFKYLIKQAVVRYYNGVEYVNQ
;
A
#
# COMPACT_ATOMS: atom_id res chain seq x y z
N MET A 1 8.86 21.99 -64.45
CA MET A 1 9.61 20.94 -65.16
C MET A 1 10.55 20.31 -64.12
N ASN A 2 10.27 19.18 -63.65
CA ASN A 2 10.91 17.89 -63.60
C ASN A 2 10.28 17.05 -62.52
N LYS A 3 9.59 16.04 -63.00
CA LYS A 3 9.05 14.93 -62.20
C LYS A 3 10.22 14.04 -61.78
N LEU A 4 10.31 13.70 -60.48
CA LEU A 4 11.03 12.51 -60.08
C LEU A 4 10.10 11.60 -59.29
N ILE A 5 9.77 10.50 -59.97
CA ILE A 5 9.00 9.38 -59.48
C ILE A 5 9.92 8.56 -58.61
N ILE A 6 9.63 8.49 -57.30
CA ILE A 6 10.25 7.50 -56.40
C ILE A 6 9.24 6.41 -56.17
N LYS A 7 9.55 5.22 -56.74
CA LYS A 7 8.84 3.97 -56.56
C LYS A 7 8.98 3.54 -55.09
N CYS A 8 7.88 3.54 -54.35
CA CYS A 8 7.79 2.84 -53.09
C CYS A 8 7.68 1.35 -53.31
N VAL A 9 8.76 0.62 -53.08
CA VAL A 9 8.74 -0.82 -52.86
C VAL A 9 8.21 -1.07 -51.46
N VAL A 10 6.95 -1.46 -51.36
CA VAL A 10 6.34 -1.93 -50.11
C VAL A 10 6.84 -3.36 -49.89
N LEU A 11 7.88 -3.50 -49.07
CA LEU A 11 8.32 -4.78 -48.53
C LEU A 11 7.41 -5.09 -47.34
N ALA A 12 6.46 -5.99 -47.52
CA ALA A 12 5.61 -6.52 -46.46
C ALA A 12 6.49 -7.37 -45.50
N LEU A 13 7.03 -6.76 -44.48
CA LEU A 13 7.53 -7.48 -43.29
C LEU A 13 6.31 -7.80 -42.44
N ALA A 14 5.80 -9.02 -42.52
CA ALA A 14 4.91 -9.59 -41.51
C ALA A 14 5.72 -9.71 -40.23
N PRO A 15 5.31 -9.08 -39.10
CA PRO A 15 5.88 -9.43 -37.83
C PRO A 15 5.45 -10.86 -37.50
N ALA A 16 6.39 -11.80 -37.57
CA ALA A 16 6.22 -13.08 -36.89
C ALA A 16 6.03 -12.77 -35.40
N VAL A 17 4.78 -12.72 -34.97
CA VAL A 17 4.43 -12.80 -33.56
C VAL A 17 4.84 -14.19 -33.14
N THR A 18 6.08 -14.31 -32.69
CA THR A 18 6.50 -15.43 -31.84
C THR A 18 5.66 -15.30 -30.56
N VAL A 19 4.56 -16.03 -30.54
CA VAL A 19 3.92 -16.40 -29.28
C VAL A 19 4.98 -17.23 -28.56
N CYS A 20 5.81 -16.58 -27.75
CA CYS A 20 6.50 -17.25 -26.68
C CYS A 20 5.38 -17.81 -25.78
N ALA A 21 5.07 -19.09 -25.95
CA ALA A 21 4.46 -19.85 -24.88
C ALA A 21 5.47 -19.77 -23.74
N SER A 22 5.31 -18.76 -22.87
CA SER A 22 5.97 -18.74 -21.58
C SER A 22 5.53 -20.02 -20.90
N ALA A 23 6.43 -21.01 -20.82
CA ALA A 23 6.26 -22.06 -19.83
C ALA A 23 6.03 -21.29 -18.52
N GLN A 24 4.81 -21.34 -17.98
CA GLN A 24 4.47 -20.71 -16.71
C GLN A 24 5.40 -21.36 -15.69
N THR A 25 6.50 -20.68 -15.38
CA THR A 25 7.40 -21.08 -14.30
C THR A 25 6.62 -20.93 -13.00
N ALA A 26 6.58 -22.00 -12.22
CA ALA A 26 5.95 -21.98 -10.91
C ALA A 26 6.59 -20.86 -10.07
N MET A 27 5.76 -19.98 -9.51
CA MET A 27 6.21 -18.80 -8.77
C MET A 27 6.61 -19.18 -7.35
N SER A 28 7.81 -18.75 -6.97
CA SER A 28 8.30 -18.81 -5.59
C SER A 28 7.63 -17.73 -4.72
N LEU A 29 7.75 -17.84 -3.40
CA LEU A 29 7.24 -16.83 -2.45
C LEU A 29 7.78 -15.44 -2.77
N LYS A 30 9.09 -15.34 -3.08
CA LYS A 30 9.73 -14.08 -3.43
C LYS A 30 9.14 -13.45 -4.69
N GLU A 31 8.97 -14.25 -5.74
CA GLU A 31 8.39 -13.77 -7.01
C GLU A 31 6.92 -13.34 -6.83
N CYS A 32 6.16 -14.04 -5.97
CA CYS A 32 4.79 -13.65 -5.61
C CYS A 32 4.77 -12.27 -4.91
N MET A 33 5.69 -12.03 -3.97
CA MET A 33 5.81 -10.73 -3.29
C MET A 33 6.23 -9.61 -4.25
N GLU A 34 7.26 -9.83 -5.08
CA GLU A 34 7.72 -8.85 -6.07
C GLU A 34 6.64 -8.50 -7.09
N TYR A 35 5.88 -9.50 -7.53
CA TYR A 35 4.75 -9.30 -8.42
C TYR A 35 3.63 -8.49 -7.75
N ALA A 36 3.29 -8.81 -6.49
CA ALA A 36 2.28 -8.09 -5.72
C ALA A 36 2.68 -6.62 -5.50
N ILE A 37 3.95 -6.34 -5.16
CA ILE A 37 4.46 -4.98 -5.04
C ILE A 37 4.31 -4.22 -6.36
N SER A 38 4.63 -4.85 -7.47
CA SER A 38 4.60 -4.19 -8.78
C SER A 38 3.19 -3.90 -9.29
N ASN A 39 2.20 -4.72 -8.93
CA ASN A 39 0.85 -4.67 -9.50
C ASN A 39 -0.24 -4.22 -8.53
N SER A 40 0.02 -4.18 -7.22
CA SER A 40 -0.97 -3.82 -6.20
C SER A 40 -1.52 -2.42 -6.38
N THR A 41 -2.85 -2.30 -6.38
CA THR A 41 -3.54 -1.00 -6.41
C THR A 41 -3.28 -0.19 -5.15
N LYS A 42 -3.05 -0.84 -3.99
CA LYS A 42 -2.70 -0.15 -2.73
C LYS A 42 -1.37 0.59 -2.85
N ILE A 43 -0.36 -0.06 -3.47
CA ILE A 43 0.94 0.58 -3.73
C ILE A 43 0.79 1.70 -4.74
N ARG A 44 0.05 1.50 -5.83
CA ARG A 44 -0.19 2.56 -6.83
C ARG A 44 -0.88 3.79 -6.23
N ILE A 45 -1.83 3.59 -5.31
CA ILE A 45 -2.48 4.69 -4.57
C ILE A 45 -1.44 5.42 -3.71
N GLN A 46 -0.60 4.69 -3.00
CA GLN A 46 0.43 5.29 -2.15
C GLN A 46 1.51 6.00 -2.98
N GLN A 47 1.94 5.44 -4.10
CA GLN A 47 2.87 6.08 -5.03
C GLN A 47 2.31 7.38 -5.61
N ALA A 48 1.01 7.44 -5.90
CA ALA A 48 0.36 8.70 -6.29
C ALA A 48 0.44 9.73 -5.16
N ALA A 49 0.21 9.35 -3.90
CA ALA A 49 0.37 10.23 -2.74
C ALA A 49 1.83 10.68 -2.54
N THR A 50 2.80 9.79 -2.75
CA THR A 50 4.24 10.12 -2.75
C THR A 50 4.57 11.11 -3.88
N GLY A 51 3.99 10.91 -5.08
CA GLY A 51 4.09 11.86 -6.20
C GLY A 51 3.54 13.24 -5.86
N ASP A 52 2.38 13.31 -5.21
CA ASP A 52 1.79 14.58 -4.74
C ASP A 52 2.67 15.28 -3.69
N ALA A 53 3.29 14.52 -2.80
CA ALA A 53 4.25 15.08 -1.83
C ALA A 53 5.51 15.63 -2.51
N GLN A 54 6.01 14.99 -3.58
CA GLN A 54 7.13 15.49 -4.39
C GLN A 54 6.77 16.79 -5.10
N ILE A 55 5.56 16.87 -5.70
CA ILE A 55 5.03 18.08 -6.33
C ILE A 55 4.92 19.21 -5.29
N SER A 56 4.34 18.92 -4.12
CA SER A 56 4.20 19.89 -3.03
C SER A 56 5.55 20.43 -2.56
N ARG A 57 6.58 19.60 -2.50
CA ARG A 57 7.95 20.02 -2.19
C ARG A 57 8.54 20.92 -3.28
N ARG A 58 8.35 20.56 -4.56
CA ARG A 58 8.78 21.39 -5.70
C ARG A 58 8.09 22.76 -5.68
N ASP A 59 6.78 22.76 -5.48
CA ASP A 59 6.00 24.00 -5.49
C ASP A 59 6.38 24.92 -4.31
N ALA A 60 6.61 24.34 -3.13
CA ALA A 60 7.12 25.06 -1.98
C ALA A 60 8.56 25.63 -2.21
N ALA A 61 9.40 24.90 -2.97
CA ALA A 61 10.71 25.40 -3.35
C ALA A 61 10.61 26.53 -4.38
N LEU A 62 9.75 26.41 -5.39
CA LEU A 62 9.52 27.46 -6.38
C LEU A 62 8.96 28.74 -5.73
N ALA A 63 8.07 28.62 -4.76
CA ALA A 63 7.52 29.75 -4.02
C ALA A 63 8.57 30.58 -3.28
N LEU A 64 9.76 30.02 -3.00
CA LEU A 64 10.87 30.74 -2.37
C LEU A 64 11.59 31.70 -3.33
N PHE A 65 11.58 31.40 -4.64
CA PHE A 65 12.48 32.09 -5.59
C PHE A 65 11.77 32.67 -6.82
N THR A 66 10.48 32.36 -7.01
CA THR A 66 9.76 32.77 -8.21
C THR A 66 8.60 33.69 -7.88
N PRO A 67 8.40 34.78 -8.65
CA PRO A 67 7.21 35.60 -8.54
C PRO A 67 5.98 34.87 -9.07
N GLN A 68 4.83 35.21 -8.54
CA GLN A 68 3.55 34.83 -9.12
C GLN A 68 3.16 35.86 -10.19
N ILE A 69 2.93 35.41 -11.41
CA ILE A 69 2.49 36.24 -12.52
C ILE A 69 1.04 35.91 -12.85
N SER A 70 0.20 36.94 -12.95
CA SER A 70 -1.21 36.81 -13.30
C SER A 70 -1.63 37.84 -14.32
N ALA A 71 -2.53 37.46 -15.21
CA ALA A 71 -3.21 38.38 -16.12
C ALA A 71 -4.70 38.36 -15.80
N GLN A 72 -5.30 39.56 -15.80
CA GLN A 72 -6.73 39.68 -15.50
C GLN A 72 -7.37 40.68 -16.47
N THR A 73 -8.62 40.38 -16.81
CA THR A 73 -9.50 41.32 -17.50
C THR A 73 -10.88 41.26 -16.88
N TYR A 74 -11.49 42.42 -16.74
CA TYR A 74 -12.89 42.46 -16.27
C TYR A 74 -13.62 43.61 -16.95
N ALA A 75 -14.88 43.39 -17.28
CA ALA A 75 -15.74 44.37 -17.91
C ALA A 75 -17.00 44.58 -17.09
N TYR A 76 -17.46 45.80 -16.99
CA TYR A 76 -18.68 46.14 -16.29
C TYR A 76 -19.40 47.33 -16.91
N TYR A 77 -20.72 47.38 -16.73
CA TYR A 77 -21.52 48.57 -16.99
C TYR A 77 -21.77 49.32 -15.69
N ASN A 78 -21.58 50.64 -15.73
CA ASN A 78 -22.00 51.51 -14.66
C ASN A 78 -23.21 52.33 -15.12
N PHE A 79 -24.27 52.39 -14.29
CA PHE A 79 -25.49 53.12 -14.56
C PHE A 79 -25.64 54.23 -13.53
N GLY A 80 -25.70 55.48 -14.00
CA GLY A 80 -25.86 56.65 -13.14
C GLY A 80 -24.82 57.70 -13.35
N ARG A 81 -24.40 58.39 -12.27
CA ARG A 81 -23.47 59.49 -12.34
C ARG A 81 -22.03 58.98 -12.52
N SER A 82 -21.39 59.46 -13.59
CA SER A 82 -19.98 59.11 -13.90
C SER A 82 -19.16 60.37 -14.10
N ILE A 83 -17.83 60.25 -13.98
CA ILE A 83 -16.88 61.33 -14.29
C ILE A 83 -16.31 61.03 -15.68
N ASP A 84 -16.34 62.06 -16.54
CA ASP A 84 -15.63 62.02 -17.81
C ASP A 84 -14.13 62.24 -17.55
N PRO A 85 -13.25 61.28 -17.86
CA PRO A 85 -11.82 61.42 -17.63
C PRO A 85 -11.16 62.53 -18.49
N GLN A 86 -11.77 62.96 -19.58
CA GLN A 86 -11.24 64.00 -20.46
C GLN A 86 -11.58 65.41 -19.96
N THR A 87 -12.79 65.59 -19.47
CA THR A 87 -13.28 66.91 -19.05
C THR A 87 -13.31 67.09 -17.54
N ASN A 88 -13.14 66.01 -16.77
CA ASN A 88 -13.29 65.95 -15.32
C ASN A 88 -14.64 66.48 -14.80
N THR A 89 -15.69 66.34 -15.60
CA THR A 89 -17.05 66.77 -15.25
C THR A 89 -17.93 65.59 -14.94
N TYR A 90 -18.95 65.81 -14.06
CA TYR A 90 -19.95 64.81 -13.72
C TYR A 90 -21.14 64.86 -14.67
N PHE A 91 -21.54 63.68 -15.17
CA PHE A 91 -22.79 63.56 -15.96
C PHE A 91 -23.47 62.21 -15.68
N ASN A 92 -24.79 62.16 -15.87
CA ASN A 92 -25.57 60.93 -15.73
C ASN A 92 -25.54 60.19 -17.06
N THR A 93 -24.98 59.02 -17.06
CA THR A 93 -24.87 58.17 -18.27
C THR A 93 -24.78 56.70 -17.94
N LYS A 94 -24.84 55.90 -18.97
CA LYS A 94 -24.42 54.50 -18.92
C LYS A 94 -23.01 54.41 -19.49
N SER A 95 -22.11 53.89 -18.71
CA SER A 95 -20.70 53.70 -19.16
C SER A 95 -20.36 52.20 -19.14
N PHE A 96 -19.65 51.80 -20.18
CA PHE A 96 -19.01 50.50 -20.25
C PHE A 96 -17.53 50.68 -19.97
N HIS A 97 -17.00 49.85 -19.09
CA HIS A 97 -15.59 49.79 -18.72
C HIS A 97 -15.05 48.40 -18.93
N ASN A 98 -13.87 48.32 -19.53
CA ASN A 98 -13.11 47.07 -19.60
C ASN A 98 -11.66 47.36 -19.20
N ASN A 99 -11.18 46.61 -18.22
CA ASN A 99 -9.82 46.77 -17.70
C ASN A 99 -8.99 45.53 -18.03
N TYR A 100 -7.78 45.74 -18.38
CA TYR A 100 -6.77 44.71 -18.67
C TYR A 100 -5.57 44.95 -17.80
N GLY A 101 -5.03 43.87 -17.22
CA GLY A 101 -3.84 43.99 -16.38
C GLY A 101 -3.01 42.70 -16.37
N VAL A 102 -1.70 42.90 -16.31
CA VAL A 102 -0.75 41.84 -16.00
C VAL A 102 0.03 42.29 -14.77
N SER A 103 0.13 41.47 -13.77
CA SER A 103 0.85 41.78 -12.54
C SER A 103 1.76 40.62 -12.14
N ALA A 104 2.90 40.95 -11.56
CA ALA A 104 3.84 40.06 -10.93
C ALA A 104 3.98 40.43 -9.46
N GLY A 105 3.89 39.48 -8.55
CA GLY A 105 4.07 39.68 -7.11
C GLY A 105 5.10 38.72 -6.56
N TYR A 106 5.96 39.18 -5.70
CA TYR A 106 6.98 38.40 -5.00
C TYR A 106 7.13 38.87 -3.55
N ASP A 107 7.01 37.94 -2.61
CA ASP A 107 7.20 38.21 -1.19
C ASP A 107 8.71 38.20 -0.88
N LEU A 108 9.32 39.40 -0.73
CA LEU A 108 10.73 39.57 -0.36
C LEU A 108 10.98 39.04 1.07
N PHE A 109 10.01 39.24 1.95
CA PHE A 109 10.01 38.74 3.31
C PHE A 109 8.58 38.49 3.79
N ASP A 110 8.25 37.24 4.12
CA ASP A 110 6.92 36.79 4.55
C ASP A 110 6.89 36.33 6.01
N GLY A 111 7.85 36.77 6.83
CA GLY A 111 8.02 36.30 8.20
C GLY A 111 8.53 34.85 8.26
N PHE A 112 9.33 34.39 7.31
CA PHE A 112 9.85 33.01 7.19
C PHE A 112 8.78 31.93 6.91
N LYS A 113 7.59 32.32 6.51
CA LYS A 113 6.49 31.38 6.21
C LYS A 113 6.86 30.45 5.05
N ALA A 114 7.37 30.98 3.93
CA ALA A 114 7.78 30.19 2.77
C ALA A 114 8.90 29.20 3.12
N VAL A 115 9.89 29.61 3.91
CA VAL A 115 10.98 28.73 4.39
C VAL A 115 10.44 27.59 5.27
N ASN A 116 9.50 27.89 6.17
CA ASN A 116 8.88 26.87 7.01
C ASN A 116 8.00 25.92 6.20
N ASN A 117 7.24 26.44 5.23
CA ASN A 117 6.44 25.63 4.31
C ASN A 117 7.31 24.66 3.49
N TYR A 118 8.47 25.12 3.01
CA TYR A 118 9.44 24.24 2.34
C TYR A 118 9.97 23.15 3.29
N LYS A 119 10.27 23.49 4.54
CA LYS A 119 10.68 22.48 5.54
C LYS A 119 9.57 21.48 5.85
N ILE A 120 8.30 21.92 5.91
CA ILE A 120 7.13 21.09 6.12
C ILE A 120 6.94 20.15 4.92
N SER A 121 7.01 20.67 3.69
CA SER A 121 6.84 19.84 2.48
C SER A 121 7.97 18.80 2.33
N LYS A 122 9.20 19.15 2.75
CA LYS A 122 10.31 18.18 2.80
C LYS A 122 10.02 17.03 3.77
N THR A 123 9.48 17.29 4.95
CA THR A 123 9.07 16.21 5.87
C THR A 123 7.81 15.49 5.40
N GLY A 124 6.91 16.18 4.70
CA GLY A 124 5.75 15.55 4.06
C GLY A 124 6.17 14.45 3.07
N MET A 125 7.23 14.69 2.30
CA MET A 125 7.82 13.67 1.43
C MET A 125 8.37 12.47 2.23
N LEU A 126 9.10 12.71 3.34
CA LEU A 126 9.62 11.63 4.17
C LEU A 126 8.51 10.80 4.83
N ILE A 127 7.38 11.45 5.16
CA ILE A 127 6.18 10.75 5.65
C ILE A 127 5.62 9.83 4.55
N ALA A 128 5.46 10.36 3.32
CA ALA A 128 4.94 9.60 2.20
C ALA A 128 5.82 8.40 1.85
N ASP A 129 7.15 8.58 1.80
CA ASP A 129 8.13 7.50 1.58
C ASP A 129 8.05 6.42 2.68
N SER A 130 7.89 6.83 3.95
CA SER A 130 7.75 5.87 5.05
C SER A 130 6.42 5.12 5.02
N GLN A 131 5.34 5.78 4.61
CA GLN A 131 4.03 5.14 4.41
C GLN A 131 4.04 4.15 3.25
N GLU A 132 4.77 4.46 2.16
CA GLU A 132 4.94 3.54 1.04
C GLU A 132 5.62 2.24 1.49
N LYS A 133 6.72 2.34 2.23
CA LYS A 133 7.40 1.17 2.82
C LYS A 133 6.51 0.37 3.77
N GLN A 134 5.65 1.03 4.53
CA GLN A 134 4.69 0.33 5.40
C GLN A 134 3.67 -0.46 4.56
N VAL A 135 3.10 0.14 3.51
CA VAL A 135 2.15 -0.54 2.62
C VAL A 135 2.81 -1.72 1.90
N GLU A 136 4.07 -1.57 1.45
CA GLU A 136 4.85 -2.67 0.87
C GLU A 136 5.01 -3.83 1.86
N ALA A 137 5.39 -3.55 3.10
CA ALA A 137 5.55 -4.56 4.14
C ALA A 137 4.23 -5.27 4.46
N ASP A 138 3.11 -4.52 4.57
CA ASP A 138 1.78 -5.08 4.82
C ASP A 138 1.32 -6.02 3.70
N ILE A 139 1.60 -5.67 2.44
CA ILE A 139 1.29 -6.52 1.28
C ILE A 139 2.16 -7.77 1.28
N CYS A 140 3.46 -7.64 1.49
CA CYS A 140 4.37 -8.78 1.54
C CYS A 140 3.95 -9.79 2.62
N LEU A 141 3.58 -9.31 3.81
CA LEU A 141 3.11 -10.17 4.89
C LEU A 141 1.80 -10.89 4.50
N ALA A 142 0.83 -10.17 3.94
CA ALA A 142 -0.43 -10.77 3.49
C ALA A 142 -0.22 -11.82 2.38
N VAL A 143 0.66 -11.55 1.42
CA VAL A 143 1.04 -12.49 0.36
C VAL A 143 1.74 -13.72 0.94
N MET A 144 2.65 -13.55 1.91
CA MET A 144 3.33 -14.62 2.60
C MET A 144 2.35 -15.55 3.31
N GLU A 145 1.40 -14.98 4.07
CA GLU A 145 0.36 -15.76 4.76
C GLU A 145 -0.52 -16.54 3.77
N ALA A 146 -0.97 -15.89 2.70
CA ALA A 146 -1.77 -16.54 1.66
C ALA A 146 -0.98 -17.64 0.93
N TYR A 147 0.28 -17.40 0.59
CA TYR A 147 1.17 -18.37 -0.06
C TYR A 147 1.34 -19.64 0.79
N TYR A 148 1.65 -19.49 2.07
CA TYR A 148 1.79 -20.64 2.96
C TYR A 148 0.49 -21.38 3.17
N ASN A 149 -0.68 -20.70 3.17
CA ASN A 149 -1.97 -21.36 3.18
C ASN A 149 -2.20 -22.19 1.92
N VAL A 150 -1.85 -21.68 0.74
CA VAL A 150 -1.95 -22.46 -0.52
C VAL A 150 -1.05 -23.70 -0.47
N VAL A 151 0.19 -23.55 -0.01
CA VAL A 151 1.12 -24.68 0.14
C VAL A 151 0.59 -25.72 1.15
N TYR A 152 0.01 -25.26 2.27
CA TYR A 152 -0.61 -26.11 3.28
C TYR A 152 -1.75 -26.96 2.70
N TYR A 153 -2.73 -26.31 2.03
CA TYR A 153 -3.88 -27.03 1.49
C TYR A 153 -3.50 -27.93 0.32
N LYS A 154 -2.52 -27.57 -0.50
CA LYS A 154 -2.00 -28.46 -1.55
C LYS A 154 -1.42 -29.73 -0.96
N ARG A 155 -0.52 -29.61 0.04
CA ARG A 155 0.05 -30.78 0.71
C ARG A 155 -0.98 -31.62 1.42
N LEU A 156 -2.01 -30.97 1.99
CA LEU A 156 -3.11 -31.69 2.63
C LEU A 156 -3.95 -32.45 1.59
N CYS A 157 -4.17 -31.92 0.39
CA CYS A 157 -4.79 -32.65 -0.73
C CYS A 157 -3.97 -33.89 -1.09
N ASP A 158 -2.65 -33.76 -1.24
CA ASP A 158 -1.77 -34.88 -1.57
C ASP A 158 -1.88 -36.01 -0.54
N VAL A 159 -1.95 -35.65 0.75
CA VAL A 159 -2.15 -36.62 1.84
C VAL A 159 -3.54 -37.32 1.74
N TYR A 160 -4.61 -36.55 1.47
CA TYR A 160 -5.94 -37.15 1.31
C TYR A 160 -6.08 -38.00 0.04
N GLU A 161 -5.42 -37.64 -1.07
CA GLU A 161 -5.35 -38.46 -2.28
C GLU A 161 -4.73 -39.84 -1.98
N GLU A 162 -3.60 -39.84 -1.23
CA GLU A 162 -2.97 -41.07 -0.80
C GLU A 162 -3.90 -41.90 0.10
N GLN A 163 -4.63 -41.26 1.03
CA GLN A 163 -5.57 -41.95 1.92
C GLN A 163 -6.77 -42.54 1.16
N VAL A 164 -7.31 -41.86 0.16
CA VAL A 164 -8.37 -42.40 -0.69
C VAL A 164 -7.87 -43.66 -1.43
N ALA A 165 -6.66 -43.61 -2.00
CA ALA A 165 -6.07 -44.76 -2.68
C ALA A 165 -5.87 -45.95 -1.75
N VAL A 166 -5.43 -45.72 -0.50
CA VAL A 166 -5.29 -46.76 0.53
C VAL A 166 -6.68 -47.37 0.92
N ALA A 167 -7.70 -46.51 1.11
CA ALA A 167 -9.05 -46.94 1.45
C ALA A 167 -9.69 -47.74 0.32
N GLU A 168 -9.50 -47.37 -0.94
CA GLU A 168 -9.97 -48.12 -2.12
C GLU A 168 -9.36 -49.54 -2.17
N GLN A 169 -8.05 -49.66 -1.95
CA GLN A 169 -7.37 -50.97 -1.90
C GLN A 169 -7.87 -51.82 -0.73
N ALA A 170 -8.07 -51.19 0.43
CA ALA A 170 -8.59 -51.90 1.61
C ALA A 170 -10.02 -52.43 1.39
N LEU A 171 -10.88 -51.60 0.78
CA LEU A 171 -12.25 -52.01 0.43
C LEU A 171 -12.27 -53.14 -0.61
N ALA A 172 -11.45 -53.05 -1.66
CA ALA A 172 -11.35 -54.11 -2.67
C ALA A 172 -10.93 -55.46 -2.06
N LYS A 173 -9.95 -55.42 -1.13
CA LYS A 173 -9.50 -56.59 -0.38
C LYS A 173 -10.62 -57.13 0.52
N ALA A 174 -11.35 -56.27 1.20
CA ALA A 174 -12.45 -56.67 2.08
C ALA A 174 -13.61 -57.33 1.31
N LYS A 175 -14.02 -56.80 0.17
CA LYS A 175 -15.06 -57.40 -0.71
C LYS A 175 -14.64 -58.80 -1.17
N ARG A 176 -13.37 -58.97 -1.53
CA ARG A 176 -12.89 -60.30 -1.92
C ARG A 176 -12.85 -61.30 -0.75
N GLN A 177 -12.55 -60.84 0.46
CA GLN A 177 -12.61 -61.67 1.66
C GLN A 177 -14.07 -62.04 2.05
N GLU A 178 -15.03 -61.13 1.83
CA GLU A 178 -16.45 -61.40 2.01
C GLU A 178 -16.93 -62.47 1.03
N GLU A 179 -16.60 -62.39 -0.26
CA GLU A 179 -16.90 -63.39 -1.28
C GLU A 179 -16.37 -64.80 -0.89
N LEU A 180 -15.21 -64.81 -0.22
CA LEU A 180 -14.61 -66.09 0.28
C LEU A 180 -15.16 -66.55 1.65
N GLY A 181 -16.10 -65.76 2.22
CA GLY A 181 -16.69 -66.08 3.55
C GLY A 181 -15.72 -65.79 4.72
N GLN A 182 -14.64 -65.08 4.50
CA GLN A 182 -13.62 -64.78 5.52
C GLN A 182 -13.89 -63.48 6.30
N LYS A 183 -14.83 -62.68 5.83
CA LYS A 183 -15.17 -61.39 6.43
C LYS A 183 -16.68 -61.16 6.42
N GLY A 184 -17.19 -60.46 7.43
CA GLY A 184 -18.61 -60.15 7.53
C GLY A 184 -19.02 -58.95 6.64
N HIS A 185 -20.27 -58.96 6.18
CA HIS A 185 -20.83 -57.84 5.39
C HIS A 185 -20.76 -56.50 6.12
N ALA A 186 -20.92 -56.51 7.45
CA ALA A 186 -20.80 -55.30 8.28
C ALA A 186 -19.42 -54.62 8.17
N ASP A 187 -18.35 -55.41 8.06
CA ASP A 187 -16.99 -54.91 7.91
C ASP A 187 -16.78 -54.22 6.54
N VAL A 188 -17.40 -54.77 5.49
CA VAL A 188 -17.36 -54.22 4.14
C VAL A 188 -18.09 -52.87 4.10
N ILE A 189 -19.29 -52.78 4.67
CA ILE A 189 -20.05 -51.53 4.77
C ILE A 189 -19.29 -50.48 5.57
N GLN A 190 -18.60 -50.87 6.65
CA GLN A 190 -17.75 -49.93 7.41
C GLN A 190 -16.59 -49.36 6.57
N MET A 191 -15.98 -50.18 5.70
CA MET A 191 -14.91 -49.73 4.80
C MET A 191 -15.44 -48.87 3.63
N GLU A 192 -16.67 -49.14 3.16
CA GLU A 192 -17.33 -48.23 2.20
C GLU A 192 -17.64 -46.88 2.82
N ALA A 193 -18.07 -46.82 4.07
CA ALA A 193 -18.29 -45.59 4.80
C ALA A 193 -16.96 -44.81 4.98
N ASP A 194 -15.86 -45.49 5.37
CA ASP A 194 -14.55 -44.86 5.49
C ASP A 194 -14.06 -44.26 4.15
N LEU A 195 -14.23 -45.00 3.04
CA LEU A 195 -13.89 -44.49 1.73
C LEU A 195 -14.70 -43.23 1.37
N ALA A 196 -16.01 -43.24 1.62
CA ALA A 196 -16.88 -42.09 1.36
C ALA A 196 -16.46 -40.88 2.20
N ASP A 197 -16.11 -41.07 3.46
CA ASP A 197 -15.57 -40.00 4.34
C ASP A 197 -14.27 -39.44 3.77
N ARG A 198 -13.32 -40.26 3.32
CA ARG A 198 -12.06 -39.79 2.70
C ARG A 198 -12.29 -39.03 1.42
N GLN A 199 -13.19 -39.47 0.57
CA GLN A 199 -13.53 -38.78 -0.67
C GLN A 199 -14.20 -37.42 -0.39
N TYR A 200 -15.03 -37.35 0.65
CA TYR A 200 -15.59 -36.06 1.10
C TYR A 200 -14.51 -35.12 1.60
N ASP A 201 -13.61 -35.59 2.48
CA ASP A 201 -12.49 -34.80 3.01
C ASP A 201 -11.57 -34.26 1.89
N LEU A 202 -11.25 -35.12 0.91
CA LEU A 202 -10.45 -34.72 -0.27
C LEU A 202 -11.15 -33.63 -1.07
N THR A 203 -12.46 -33.80 -1.34
CA THR A 203 -13.22 -32.80 -2.11
C THR A 203 -13.28 -31.46 -1.37
N ASN A 204 -13.54 -31.51 -0.06
CA ASN A 204 -13.58 -30.30 0.76
C ASN A 204 -12.22 -29.60 0.82
N THR A 205 -11.14 -30.35 1.02
CA THR A 205 -9.77 -29.82 1.04
C THR A 205 -9.35 -29.25 -0.31
N HIS A 206 -9.75 -29.89 -1.41
CA HIS A 206 -9.51 -29.35 -2.75
C HIS A 206 -10.24 -28.02 -2.98
N ASN A 207 -11.48 -27.89 -2.50
CA ASN A 207 -12.20 -26.62 -2.56
C ASN A 207 -11.48 -25.52 -1.74
N MET A 208 -10.98 -25.85 -0.54
CA MET A 208 -10.19 -24.93 0.27
C MET A 208 -8.87 -24.52 -0.42
N TYR A 209 -8.21 -25.47 -1.08
CA TYR A 209 -7.01 -25.17 -1.88
C TYR A 209 -7.32 -24.15 -2.99
N GLN A 210 -8.40 -24.35 -3.74
CA GLN A 210 -8.80 -23.43 -4.80
C GLN A 210 -9.16 -22.03 -4.23
N ASP A 211 -9.87 -21.99 -3.11
CA ASP A 211 -10.22 -20.74 -2.42
C ASP A 211 -8.97 -19.96 -1.98
N GLN A 212 -8.00 -20.64 -1.37
CA GLN A 212 -6.73 -19.99 -0.98
C GLN A 212 -5.90 -19.56 -2.18
N LYS A 213 -5.91 -20.32 -3.28
CA LYS A 213 -5.26 -19.94 -4.54
C LYS A 213 -5.88 -18.68 -5.14
N MET A 214 -7.21 -18.56 -5.12
CA MET A 214 -7.91 -17.34 -5.52
C MET A 214 -7.57 -16.17 -4.60
N THR A 215 -7.55 -16.38 -3.29
CA THR A 215 -7.18 -15.34 -2.31
C THR A 215 -5.77 -14.80 -2.57
N LEU A 216 -4.80 -15.68 -2.86
CA LEU A 216 -3.44 -15.26 -3.21
C LEU A 216 -3.42 -14.49 -4.54
N ALA A 217 -4.13 -14.97 -5.56
CA ALA A 217 -4.24 -14.30 -6.86
C ALA A 217 -4.85 -12.89 -6.71
N ASP A 218 -5.89 -12.73 -5.90
CA ASP A 218 -6.52 -11.45 -5.61
C ASP A 218 -5.56 -10.48 -4.91
N LEU A 219 -4.79 -10.95 -3.91
CA LEU A 219 -3.80 -10.14 -3.21
C LEU A 219 -2.68 -9.67 -4.14
N MET A 220 -2.31 -10.50 -5.11
CA MET A 220 -1.28 -10.19 -6.11
C MET A 220 -1.81 -9.33 -7.27
N PHE A 221 -3.12 -9.15 -7.40
CA PHE A 221 -3.75 -8.61 -8.62
C PHE A 221 -3.40 -9.44 -9.88
N TRP A 222 -3.39 -10.76 -9.73
CA TRP A 222 -3.13 -11.67 -10.83
C TRP A 222 -4.26 -11.60 -11.87
N PRO A 223 -3.97 -11.67 -13.19
CA PRO A 223 -5.02 -11.67 -14.21
C PRO A 223 -5.99 -12.84 -14.04
N VAL A 224 -7.29 -12.56 -14.09
CA VAL A 224 -8.35 -13.55 -13.85
C VAL A 224 -8.34 -14.67 -14.91
N ASP A 225 -7.87 -14.35 -16.12
CA ASP A 225 -7.84 -15.28 -17.24
C ASP A 225 -6.59 -16.18 -17.28
N GLU A 226 -5.64 -15.96 -16.35
CA GLU A 226 -4.39 -16.71 -16.29
C GLU A 226 -4.34 -17.62 -15.07
N GLU A 227 -3.92 -18.87 -15.27
CA GLU A 227 -3.78 -19.81 -14.17
C GLU A 227 -2.50 -19.51 -13.36
N LEU A 228 -2.65 -19.26 -12.04
CA LEU A 228 -1.53 -19.08 -11.13
C LEU A 228 -0.91 -20.45 -10.80
N THR A 229 0.37 -20.65 -11.13
CA THR A 229 1.16 -21.82 -10.72
C THR A 229 2.17 -21.44 -9.66
N ILE A 230 2.24 -22.23 -8.58
CA ILE A 230 3.04 -21.96 -7.39
C ILE A 230 4.10 -23.04 -7.22
N ASP A 231 5.29 -22.66 -6.80
CA ASP A 231 6.36 -23.59 -6.43
C ASP A 231 6.11 -24.14 -5.01
N PHE A 232 5.93 -25.45 -4.92
CA PHE A 232 5.73 -26.16 -3.65
C PHE A 232 7.03 -26.71 -3.06
N SER A 233 8.17 -26.47 -3.66
CA SER A 233 9.49 -27.02 -3.26
C SER A 233 10.10 -26.30 -2.04
N CYS A 234 9.30 -25.54 -1.28
CA CYS A 234 9.77 -24.79 -0.13
C CYS A 234 10.36 -25.71 0.96
N SER A 235 11.67 -25.88 0.96
CA SER A 235 12.45 -26.51 2.03
C SER A 235 13.11 -25.42 2.88
N VAL A 236 12.31 -24.66 3.62
CA VAL A 236 12.87 -23.68 4.56
C VAL A 236 13.28 -24.45 5.84
N ILE A 237 14.57 -24.49 6.10
CA ILE A 237 15.10 -25.01 7.36
C ILE A 237 14.90 -23.91 8.42
N PRO A 238 14.13 -24.17 9.49
CA PRO A 238 13.99 -23.22 10.57
C PRO A 238 15.38 -22.89 11.15
N SER A 239 15.81 -21.65 11.07
CA SER A 239 17.04 -21.22 11.74
C SER A 239 16.67 -20.59 13.09
N GLU A 240 17.29 -21.04 14.16
CA GLU A 240 17.15 -20.40 15.47
C GLU A 240 17.75 -18.98 15.37
N GLY A 241 16.93 -17.96 15.67
CA GLY A 241 17.39 -16.58 15.73
C GLY A 241 18.02 -16.33 17.10
N GLU A 242 19.31 -16.05 17.13
CA GLU A 242 20.07 -15.66 18.34
C GLU A 242 19.90 -14.18 18.72
N GLU A 243 18.89 -13.50 18.19
CA GLU A 243 18.72 -12.06 18.37
C GLU A 243 18.19 -11.75 19.77
N SER A 244 18.90 -10.87 20.50
CA SER A 244 18.41 -10.44 21.81
C SER A 244 17.14 -9.58 21.65
N PRO A 245 16.10 -9.80 22.46
CA PRO A 245 14.85 -9.04 22.40
C PRO A 245 15.07 -7.52 22.47
N GLU A 246 16.04 -7.09 23.29
CA GLU A 246 16.37 -5.68 23.50
C GLU A 246 16.97 -5.03 22.24
N SER A 247 17.78 -5.77 21.47
CA SER A 247 18.37 -5.25 20.25
C SER A 247 17.30 -5.05 19.16
N VAL A 248 16.38 -6.00 19.00
CA VAL A 248 15.27 -5.91 18.03
C VAL A 248 14.33 -4.75 18.39
N VAL A 249 13.98 -4.59 19.68
CA VAL A 249 13.14 -3.48 20.14
C VAL A 249 13.83 -2.14 19.88
N SER A 250 15.11 -1.99 20.24
CA SER A 250 15.85 -0.76 19.99
C SER A 250 15.91 -0.41 18.51
N PHE A 251 16.23 -1.38 17.67
CA PHE A 251 16.28 -1.20 16.22
C PHE A 251 14.91 -0.79 15.65
N ALA A 252 13.83 -1.48 16.05
CA ALA A 252 12.48 -1.18 15.60
C ALA A 252 12.03 0.23 16.02
N LEU A 253 12.32 0.68 17.24
CA LEU A 253 11.96 2.03 17.69
C LEU A 253 12.64 3.14 16.88
N ASP A 254 13.81 2.88 16.31
CA ASP A 254 14.55 3.85 15.50
C ASP A 254 14.21 3.78 14.01
N HIS A 255 13.87 2.60 13.49
CA HIS A 255 13.77 2.36 12.04
C HIS A 255 12.36 1.99 11.57
N ASN A 256 11.43 1.64 12.47
CA ASN A 256 10.08 1.25 12.05
C ASN A 256 9.36 2.42 11.35
N PRO A 257 8.81 2.20 10.13
CA PRO A 257 8.15 3.25 9.35
C PRO A 257 7.04 3.98 10.09
N ALA A 258 6.24 3.27 10.90
CA ALA A 258 5.14 3.87 11.65
C ALA A 258 5.63 4.84 12.75
N VAL A 259 6.76 4.52 13.44
CA VAL A 259 7.39 5.43 14.39
C VAL A 259 8.00 6.63 13.67
N GLN A 260 8.64 6.41 12.52
CA GLN A 260 9.18 7.49 11.71
C GLN A 260 8.09 8.45 11.24
N VAL A 261 6.97 7.95 10.72
CA VAL A 261 5.80 8.78 10.35
C VAL A 261 5.35 9.64 11.52
N ALA A 262 5.13 9.05 12.71
CA ALA A 262 4.71 9.79 13.90
C ALA A 262 5.76 10.86 14.32
N SER A 263 7.05 10.54 14.20
CA SER A 263 8.14 11.49 14.51
C SER A 263 8.17 12.69 13.54
N TRP A 264 7.98 12.41 12.25
CA TRP A 264 7.88 13.47 11.24
C TRP A 264 6.62 14.32 11.39
N GLN A 265 5.50 13.72 11.79
CA GLN A 265 4.25 14.45 12.09
C GLN A 265 4.44 15.39 13.28
N ALA A 266 5.06 14.94 14.36
CA ALA A 266 5.39 15.79 15.51
C ALA A 266 6.34 16.94 15.13
N LEU A 267 7.35 16.67 14.27
CA LEU A 267 8.24 17.69 13.74
C LEU A 267 7.49 18.71 12.86
N ASN A 268 6.54 18.24 12.04
CA ASN A 268 5.71 19.14 11.24
C ASN A 268 4.81 20.00 12.11
N ALA A 269 4.17 19.46 13.13
CA ALA A 269 3.37 20.23 14.08
C ALA A 269 4.21 21.34 14.77
N LYS A 270 5.48 21.05 15.13
CA LYS A 270 6.43 22.04 15.66
C LYS A 270 6.73 23.15 14.64
N ARG A 271 6.90 22.81 13.36
CA ARG A 271 7.14 23.79 12.27
C ARG A 271 5.91 24.63 12.01
N GLU A 272 4.72 24.05 12.04
CA GLU A 272 3.45 24.76 11.90
C GLU A 272 3.23 25.76 13.07
N LEU A 273 3.59 25.38 14.29
CA LEU A 273 3.59 26.30 15.41
C LEU A 273 4.55 27.47 15.19
N ASN A 274 5.76 27.20 14.70
CA ASN A 274 6.71 28.25 14.35
C ASN A 274 6.17 29.15 13.24
N THR A 275 5.56 28.59 12.21
CA THR A 275 4.89 29.34 11.14
C THR A 275 3.79 30.24 11.68
N ALA A 276 2.98 29.76 12.63
CA ALA A 276 1.95 30.58 13.28
C ALA A 276 2.55 31.72 14.12
N LYS A 277 3.65 31.48 14.81
CA LYS A 277 4.40 32.56 15.53
C LYS A 277 4.97 33.60 14.56
N CYS A 278 5.50 33.16 13.42
CA CYS A 278 6.03 34.01 12.37
C CYS A 278 4.99 34.94 11.73
N GLN A 279 3.69 34.60 11.80
CA GLN A 279 2.60 35.49 11.35
C GLN A 279 2.49 36.81 12.15
N LEU A 280 3.17 36.93 13.26
CA LEU A 280 3.28 38.18 14.02
C LEU A 280 4.36 39.12 13.47
N LEU A 281 5.25 38.64 12.62
CA LEU A 281 6.31 39.41 12.00
C LEU A 281 5.75 40.29 10.84
N PRO A 282 6.41 41.38 10.50
CA PRO A 282 6.11 42.16 9.29
C PRO A 282 6.30 41.30 8.02
N SER A 283 5.62 41.65 6.94
CA SER A 283 5.90 41.11 5.60
C SER A 283 6.25 42.26 4.64
N VAL A 284 7.13 41.97 3.67
CA VAL A 284 7.55 42.89 2.62
C VAL A 284 7.28 42.21 1.28
N GLY A 285 6.42 42.81 0.47
CA GLY A 285 6.12 42.40 -0.90
C GLY A 285 6.65 43.34 -1.94
N LEU A 286 7.08 42.82 -3.07
CA LEU A 286 7.43 43.55 -4.29
C LEU A 286 6.40 43.19 -5.35
N TYR A 287 5.75 44.23 -5.90
CA TYR A 287 4.77 44.09 -6.95
C TYR A 287 5.15 44.92 -8.15
N ALA A 288 4.95 44.42 -9.35
CA ALA A 288 5.10 45.13 -10.58
C ALA A 288 3.98 44.77 -11.53
N GLY A 289 3.52 45.70 -12.30
CA GLY A 289 2.44 45.39 -13.24
C GLY A 289 2.29 46.45 -14.32
N TRP A 290 1.56 46.07 -15.33
CA TRP A 290 1.04 46.92 -16.39
C TRP A 290 -0.46 46.77 -16.47
N SER A 291 -1.16 47.90 -16.62
CA SER A 291 -2.61 47.87 -16.78
C SER A 291 -3.06 48.91 -17.80
N THR A 292 -4.15 48.64 -18.49
CA THR A 292 -4.83 49.56 -19.38
C THR A 292 -6.33 49.43 -19.28
N SER A 293 -7.06 50.46 -19.73
CA SER A 293 -8.51 50.46 -19.69
C SER A 293 -9.11 50.97 -20.99
N TYR A 294 -10.26 50.42 -21.30
CA TYR A 294 -11.15 50.87 -22.36
C TYR A 294 -12.51 51.26 -21.74
N TYR A 295 -13.01 52.41 -22.14
CA TYR A 295 -14.33 52.84 -21.67
C TYR A 295 -15.12 53.53 -22.78
N THR A 296 -16.45 53.40 -22.71
CA THR A 296 -17.40 54.15 -23.56
C THR A 296 -18.53 54.72 -22.74
N TYR A 297 -19.04 55.84 -23.17
CA TYR A 297 -20.21 56.49 -22.57
C TYR A 297 -21.36 56.54 -23.57
N GLN A 298 -22.60 56.27 -23.12
CA GLN A 298 -23.78 56.38 -23.98
C GLN A 298 -24.00 57.87 -24.32
N GLY A 299 -23.99 58.20 -25.64
CA GLY A 299 -24.25 59.53 -26.13
C GLY A 299 -23.01 60.43 -26.22
N SER A 300 -21.80 59.90 -25.98
CA SER A 300 -20.53 60.62 -26.14
C SER A 300 -19.61 59.92 -27.15
N GLN A 301 -18.85 60.67 -27.96
CA GLN A 301 -17.82 60.13 -28.79
C GLN A 301 -16.60 59.82 -27.94
N THR A 302 -16.30 58.53 -27.79
CA THR A 302 -15.07 58.08 -27.11
C THR A 302 -14.04 57.63 -28.14
N ALA A 303 -12.74 57.76 -27.81
CA ALA A 303 -11.70 57.31 -28.66
C ALA A 303 -11.80 55.80 -28.99
N PRO A 304 -11.38 55.38 -30.18
CA PRO A 304 -11.40 53.95 -30.56
C PRO A 304 -10.65 53.05 -29.55
N PHE A 305 -11.03 51.80 -29.48
CA PHE A 305 -10.43 50.84 -28.56
C PHE A 305 -8.90 50.79 -28.66
N GLY A 306 -8.31 50.75 -29.86
CA GLY A 306 -6.86 50.67 -30.06
C GLY A 306 -6.10 51.88 -29.51
N ASP A 307 -6.71 53.08 -29.62
CA ASP A 307 -6.10 54.34 -29.13
C ASP A 307 -6.18 54.40 -27.60
N GLN A 308 -7.32 54.05 -27.04
CA GLN A 308 -7.46 53.99 -25.58
C GLN A 308 -6.58 52.89 -24.97
N PHE A 309 -6.54 51.70 -25.57
CA PHE A 309 -5.70 50.60 -25.10
C PHE A 309 -4.22 50.99 -25.03
N ARG A 310 -3.73 51.76 -26.00
CA ARG A 310 -2.35 52.25 -26.06
C ARG A 310 -2.10 53.39 -25.11
N ASN A 311 -3.02 54.38 -25.09
CA ASN A 311 -2.81 55.62 -24.39
C ASN A 311 -3.15 55.55 -22.89
N ASN A 312 -4.03 54.65 -22.50
CA ASN A 312 -4.41 54.44 -21.09
C ASN A 312 -3.47 53.42 -20.38
N GLY A 313 -2.46 52.91 -21.09
CA GLY A 313 -1.48 51.98 -20.53
C GLY A 313 -0.61 52.66 -19.47
N GLY A 314 -0.44 52.00 -18.33
CA GLY A 314 0.42 52.47 -17.26
C GLY A 314 1.16 51.28 -16.60
N GLU A 315 2.39 51.53 -16.20
CA GLU A 315 3.26 50.61 -15.49
C GLU A 315 3.45 51.06 -14.05
N TYR A 316 3.56 50.12 -13.13
CA TYR A 316 3.86 50.44 -11.74
C TYR A 316 4.84 49.44 -11.14
N VAL A 317 5.62 49.90 -10.17
CA VAL A 317 6.42 49.05 -9.27
C VAL A 317 6.12 49.55 -7.86
N GLU A 318 5.79 48.62 -6.98
CA GLU A 318 5.35 48.88 -5.62
C GLU A 318 6.13 48.00 -4.64
N ILE A 319 6.61 48.59 -3.55
CA ILE A 319 7.10 47.88 -2.37
C ILE A 319 6.07 48.07 -1.26
N SER A 320 5.51 46.97 -0.78
CA SER A 320 4.51 46.99 0.29
C SER A 320 5.12 46.43 1.58
N LEU A 321 5.00 47.19 2.68
CA LEU A 321 5.35 46.75 4.04
C LEU A 321 4.06 46.58 4.85
N GLN A 322 3.76 45.39 5.29
CA GLN A 322 2.59 45.10 6.12
C GLN A 322 3.03 44.70 7.54
N ILE A 323 2.63 45.49 8.53
CA ILE A 323 2.90 45.27 9.96
C ILE A 323 1.58 44.92 10.65
N PRO A 324 1.41 43.71 11.16
CA PRO A 324 0.17 43.32 11.84
C PRO A 324 0.17 43.87 13.28
N ILE A 325 -0.61 44.92 13.56
CA ILE A 325 -0.69 45.54 14.89
C ILE A 325 -1.76 44.87 15.75
N TRP A 326 -2.96 44.68 15.22
CA TRP A 326 -4.10 44.11 15.96
C TRP A 326 -4.95 43.26 15.06
N SER A 327 -5.21 42.00 15.49
CA SER A 327 -5.96 41.01 14.72
C SER A 327 -7.11 40.37 15.55
N ARG A 328 -7.67 41.11 16.49
CA ARG A 328 -8.74 40.64 17.40
C ARG A 328 -8.38 39.30 18.08
N LEU A 329 -7.13 39.15 18.52
CA LEU A 329 -6.55 37.93 19.11
C LEU A 329 -6.49 36.70 18.17
N SER A 330 -6.96 36.80 16.92
CA SER A 330 -7.03 35.63 16.01
C SER A 330 -5.68 34.94 15.83
N LYS A 331 -4.59 35.70 15.73
CA LYS A 331 -3.22 35.17 15.61
C LYS A 331 -2.76 34.48 16.89
N HIS A 332 -3.05 35.03 18.07
CA HIS A 332 -2.75 34.39 19.35
C HIS A 332 -3.55 33.08 19.52
N SER A 333 -4.83 33.10 19.18
CA SER A 333 -5.65 31.88 19.17
C SER A 333 -5.13 30.83 18.17
N ALA A 334 -4.61 31.25 17.01
CA ALA A 334 -3.98 30.36 16.06
C ALA A 334 -2.70 29.72 16.66
N ILE A 335 -1.86 30.48 17.32
CA ILE A 335 -0.67 29.99 18.03
C ILE A 335 -1.06 28.98 19.09
N SER A 336 -2.07 29.29 19.94
CA SER A 336 -2.53 28.35 20.96
C SER A 336 -3.05 27.06 20.37
N ARG A 337 -3.87 27.14 19.29
CA ARG A 337 -4.34 25.92 18.57
C ARG A 337 -3.18 25.09 18.01
N ARG A 338 -2.14 25.73 17.47
CA ARG A 338 -0.95 25.02 16.97
C ARG A 338 -0.09 24.45 18.10
N GLN A 339 -0.08 25.09 19.28
CA GLN A 339 0.54 24.51 20.47
C GLN A 339 -0.18 23.20 20.87
N HIS A 340 -1.51 23.23 20.98
CA HIS A 340 -2.28 22.01 21.29
C HIS A 340 -2.11 20.91 20.22
N ALA A 341 -1.96 21.29 18.95
CA ALA A 341 -1.68 20.34 17.88
C ALA A 341 -0.29 19.68 18.04
N LEU A 342 0.72 20.46 18.46
CA LEU A 342 2.05 19.91 18.79
C LEU A 342 1.99 18.98 20.02
N ASP A 343 1.30 19.38 21.08
CA ASP A 343 1.16 18.56 22.28
C ASP A 343 0.47 17.23 21.95
N LYS A 344 -0.59 17.28 21.10
CA LYS A 344 -1.27 16.10 20.59
C LYS A 344 -0.33 15.22 19.78
N ALA A 345 0.37 15.76 18.78
CA ALA A 345 1.28 15.00 17.92
C ALA A 345 2.45 14.37 18.71
N THR A 346 2.91 15.04 19.79
CA THR A 346 3.94 14.48 20.68
C THR A 346 3.39 13.30 21.47
N ALA A 347 2.17 13.43 22.01
CA ALA A 347 1.53 12.32 22.73
C ALA A 347 1.23 11.12 21.80
N GLU A 348 0.85 11.38 20.53
CA GLU A 348 0.65 10.33 19.52
C GLU A 348 1.98 9.62 19.19
N LEU A 349 3.10 10.35 19.11
CA LEU A 349 4.42 9.75 18.95
C LEU A 349 4.80 8.85 20.13
N ASP A 350 4.59 9.32 21.36
CA ASP A 350 4.89 8.54 22.57
C ASP A 350 4.02 7.28 22.64
N GLN A 351 2.74 7.39 22.26
CA GLN A 351 1.84 6.24 22.16
C GLN A 351 2.33 5.26 21.10
N LYS A 352 2.68 5.75 19.90
CA LYS A 352 3.14 4.88 18.80
C LYS A 352 4.42 4.14 19.12
N ARG A 353 5.34 4.77 19.86
CA ARG A 353 6.55 4.10 20.35
C ARG A 353 6.22 2.94 21.29
N ARG A 354 5.29 3.15 22.22
CA ARG A 354 4.83 2.09 23.15
C ARG A 354 4.12 0.97 22.40
N ASP A 355 3.31 1.31 21.41
CA ASP A 355 2.60 0.32 20.60
C ASP A 355 3.59 -0.58 19.86
N VAL A 356 4.57 0.02 19.16
CA VAL A 356 5.60 -0.72 18.44
C VAL A 356 6.48 -1.55 19.38
N GLU A 357 6.87 -1.00 20.55
CA GLU A 357 7.59 -1.79 21.55
C GLU A 357 6.78 -3.02 21.98
N SER A 358 5.49 -2.83 22.25
CA SER A 358 4.59 -3.91 22.64
C SER A 358 4.38 -4.93 21.52
N GLU A 359 4.22 -4.45 20.28
CA GLU A 359 4.09 -5.30 19.09
C GLU A 359 5.34 -6.17 18.86
N VAL A 360 6.53 -5.58 18.95
CA VAL A 360 7.81 -6.31 18.81
C VAL A 360 7.99 -7.35 19.91
N ARG A 361 7.71 -7.00 21.17
CA ARG A 361 7.80 -7.96 22.28
C ARG A 361 6.82 -9.13 22.10
N ARG A 362 5.59 -8.86 21.61
CA ARG A 362 4.63 -9.91 21.28
C ARG A 362 5.10 -10.75 20.09
N ALA A 363 5.64 -10.13 19.05
CA ALA A 363 6.14 -10.86 17.87
C ALA A 363 7.27 -11.83 18.28
N ILE A 364 8.18 -11.42 19.16
CA ILE A 364 9.24 -12.30 19.68
C ILE A 364 8.63 -13.45 20.50
N GLN A 365 7.70 -13.16 21.41
CA GLN A 365 7.00 -14.18 22.20
C GLN A 365 6.23 -15.15 21.31
N ASP A 366 5.54 -14.65 20.30
CA ASP A 366 4.78 -15.45 19.33
C ASP A 366 5.72 -16.36 18.53
N ARG A 367 6.90 -15.86 18.08
CA ARG A 367 7.92 -16.68 17.41
C ARG A 367 8.42 -17.80 18.30
N ASP A 368 8.78 -17.51 19.52
CA ASP A 368 9.31 -18.51 20.46
C ASP A 368 8.26 -19.56 20.83
N GLY A 369 7.01 -19.10 21.02
CA GLY A 369 5.88 -19.99 21.21
C GLY A 369 5.59 -20.88 19.99
N ALA A 370 5.65 -20.30 18.78
CA ALA A 370 5.47 -21.04 17.53
C ALA A 370 6.62 -22.04 17.28
N ALA A 371 7.87 -21.69 17.61
CA ALA A 371 9.00 -22.58 17.52
C ALA A 371 8.83 -23.81 18.42
N THR A 372 8.45 -23.58 19.67
CA THR A 372 8.15 -24.67 20.62
C THR A 372 6.98 -25.54 20.16
N ALA A 373 5.91 -24.91 19.66
CA ALA A 373 4.74 -25.62 19.14
C ALA A 373 5.12 -26.48 17.93
N TYR A 374 5.96 -25.97 17.02
CA TYR A 374 6.44 -26.73 15.86
C TYR A 374 7.27 -27.96 16.31
N GLN A 375 8.22 -27.81 17.22
CA GLN A 375 9.03 -28.93 17.74
C GLN A 375 8.14 -30.02 18.37
N GLN A 376 7.12 -29.61 19.14
CA GLN A 376 6.17 -30.54 19.73
C GLN A 376 5.28 -31.22 18.69
N ALA A 377 4.82 -30.48 17.66
CA ALA A 377 4.03 -31.03 16.57
C ALA A 377 4.82 -32.04 15.72
N GLN A 378 6.11 -31.73 15.43
CA GLN A 378 7.03 -32.63 14.75
C GLN A 378 7.21 -33.92 15.53
N ARG A 379 7.48 -33.84 16.83
CA ARG A 379 7.61 -35.04 17.69
C ARG A 379 6.32 -35.85 17.74
N LYS A 380 5.16 -35.17 17.79
CA LYS A 380 3.84 -35.82 17.74
C LYS A 380 3.64 -36.55 16.42
N ALA A 381 3.98 -35.93 15.28
CA ALA A 381 3.86 -36.53 13.95
C ALA A 381 4.75 -37.78 13.81
N GLU A 382 6.01 -37.71 14.27
CA GLU A 382 6.92 -38.86 14.29
C GLU A 382 6.34 -40.06 15.06
N VAL A 383 5.84 -39.84 16.30
CA VAL A 383 5.30 -40.89 17.14
C VAL A 383 3.99 -41.46 16.57
N GLN A 384 3.13 -40.59 15.99
CA GLN A 384 1.90 -41.04 15.35
C GLN A 384 2.17 -41.80 14.04
N ALA A 385 3.22 -41.48 13.28
CA ALA A 385 3.64 -42.25 12.11
C ALA A 385 4.09 -43.67 12.49
N GLU A 386 4.84 -43.80 13.59
CA GLU A 386 5.25 -45.09 14.10
C GLU A 386 4.02 -45.92 14.57
N ALA A 387 3.10 -45.28 15.34
CA ALA A 387 1.87 -45.91 15.80
C ALA A 387 1.00 -46.33 14.61
N TYR A 388 0.85 -45.52 13.58
CA TYR A 388 0.13 -45.85 12.34
C TYR A 388 0.73 -47.10 11.68
N THR A 389 2.05 -47.15 11.52
CA THR A 389 2.76 -48.29 10.89
C THR A 389 2.57 -49.60 11.68
N LEU A 390 2.63 -49.53 13.00
CA LEU A 390 2.39 -50.68 13.88
C LEU A 390 0.95 -51.17 13.81
N ASN A 391 -0.03 -50.23 13.81
CA ASN A 391 -1.46 -50.59 13.73
C ASN A 391 -1.82 -51.13 12.35
N LEU A 392 -1.21 -50.65 11.27
CA LEU A 392 -1.36 -51.20 9.93
C LEU A 392 -0.96 -52.70 9.90
N LYS A 393 0.21 -53.03 10.45
CA LYS A 393 0.70 -54.41 10.56
C LYS A 393 -0.24 -55.29 11.39
N LYS A 394 -0.77 -54.76 12.51
CA LYS A 394 -1.75 -55.48 13.35
C LYS A 394 -3.08 -55.74 12.62
N LEU A 395 -3.55 -54.73 11.83
CA LEU A 395 -4.74 -54.93 11.02
C LEU A 395 -4.53 -55.99 9.94
N GLU A 396 -3.39 -56.02 9.28
CA GLU A 396 -3.03 -57.03 8.28
C GLU A 396 -3.01 -58.44 8.86
N GLN A 397 -2.62 -58.58 10.15
CA GLN A 397 -2.61 -59.84 10.89
C GLN A 397 -3.97 -60.18 11.54
N GLY A 398 -4.98 -59.30 11.40
CA GLY A 398 -6.30 -59.50 12.00
C GLY A 398 -6.32 -59.32 13.52
N LEU A 399 -5.33 -58.63 14.12
CA LEU A 399 -5.19 -58.46 15.56
C LEU A 399 -5.96 -57.28 16.11
N ILE A 400 -6.38 -56.35 15.25
CA ILE A 400 -7.21 -55.18 15.61
C ILE A 400 -8.35 -55.01 14.63
N SER A 401 -9.41 -54.32 15.07
CA SER A 401 -10.57 -54.04 14.23
C SER A 401 -10.30 -52.94 13.24
N PRO A 402 -11.01 -52.87 12.09
CA PRO A 402 -10.93 -51.73 11.17
C PRO A 402 -11.20 -50.38 11.84
N LEU A 403 -12.10 -50.32 12.81
CA LEU A 403 -12.43 -49.10 13.56
C LEU A 403 -11.25 -48.58 14.41
N GLU A 404 -10.52 -49.52 15.07
CA GLU A 404 -9.31 -49.14 15.82
C GLU A 404 -8.21 -48.64 14.90
N PHE A 405 -8.02 -49.23 13.72
CA PHE A 405 -7.09 -48.74 12.72
C PHE A 405 -7.49 -47.36 12.18
N GLN A 406 -8.77 -47.14 11.89
CA GLN A 406 -9.29 -45.85 11.44
C GLN A 406 -8.99 -44.75 12.46
N THR A 407 -9.12 -45.02 13.76
CA THR A 407 -8.76 -44.10 14.82
C THR A 407 -7.27 -43.74 14.79
N ALA A 408 -6.40 -44.74 14.64
CA ALA A 408 -4.94 -44.50 14.55
C ALA A 408 -4.56 -43.72 13.30
N ASN A 409 -5.20 -44.01 12.16
CA ASN A 409 -5.01 -43.28 10.92
C ASN A 409 -5.44 -41.81 11.04
N ASN A 410 -6.63 -41.55 11.61
CA ASN A 410 -7.11 -40.19 11.83
C ASN A 410 -6.18 -39.40 12.75
N ASN A 411 -5.63 -40.02 13.78
CA ASN A 411 -4.63 -39.37 14.66
C ASN A 411 -3.35 -39.05 13.92
N TYR A 412 -2.88 -39.90 13.03
CA TYR A 412 -1.70 -39.66 12.21
C TYR A 412 -1.91 -38.51 11.22
N LEU A 413 -3.03 -38.51 10.48
CA LEU A 413 -3.39 -37.42 9.56
C LEU A 413 -3.47 -36.07 10.27
N LYS A 414 -4.15 -36.07 11.44
CA LYS A 414 -4.21 -34.85 12.26
C LYS A 414 -2.83 -34.37 12.71
N ALA A 415 -1.96 -35.31 13.09
CA ALA A 415 -0.59 -34.94 13.51
C ALA A 415 0.23 -34.37 12.37
N GLN A 416 0.12 -34.88 11.15
CA GLN A 416 0.77 -34.31 9.96
C GLN A 416 0.23 -32.91 9.63
N ALA A 417 -1.09 -32.73 9.67
CA ALA A 417 -1.70 -31.42 9.44
C ALA A 417 -1.26 -30.40 10.51
N ASP A 418 -1.22 -30.79 11.79
CA ASP A 418 -0.76 -29.96 12.90
C ASP A 418 0.72 -29.57 12.74
N GLU A 419 1.60 -30.50 12.31
CA GLU A 419 3.02 -30.24 12.05
C GLU A 419 3.19 -29.21 10.94
N MET A 420 2.55 -29.41 9.77
CA MET A 420 2.62 -28.45 8.64
C MET A 420 2.11 -27.05 9.02
N ASN A 421 0.96 -26.99 9.69
CA ASN A 421 0.40 -25.73 10.15
C ASN A 421 1.32 -25.00 11.14
N SER A 422 1.92 -25.76 12.08
CA SER A 422 2.85 -25.20 13.07
C SER A 422 4.14 -24.70 12.42
N LEU A 423 4.65 -25.42 11.40
CA LEU A 423 5.81 -24.98 10.62
C LEU A 423 5.54 -23.65 9.94
N PHE A 424 4.45 -23.54 9.18
CA PHE A 424 4.15 -22.30 8.46
C PHE A 424 3.89 -21.11 9.41
N LYS A 425 3.20 -21.34 10.51
CA LYS A 425 3.05 -20.34 11.57
C LYS A 425 4.38 -19.88 12.12
N TYR A 426 5.29 -20.80 12.38
CA TYR A 426 6.64 -20.45 12.85
C TYR A 426 7.40 -19.61 11.82
N LEU A 427 7.38 -19.99 10.54
CA LEU A 427 8.05 -19.25 9.47
C LEU A 427 7.53 -17.82 9.33
N ILE A 428 6.21 -17.63 9.37
CA ILE A 428 5.58 -16.30 9.33
C ILE A 428 6.02 -15.47 10.55
N LYS A 429 5.95 -16.04 11.76
CA LYS A 429 6.35 -15.31 12.99
C LYS A 429 7.84 -14.96 13.01
N GLN A 430 8.68 -15.86 12.48
CA GLN A 430 10.10 -15.59 12.31
C GLN A 430 10.35 -14.44 11.31
N ALA A 431 9.64 -14.43 10.19
CA ALA A 431 9.73 -13.37 9.20
C ALA A 431 9.33 -12.01 9.77
N VAL A 432 8.28 -11.96 10.60
CA VAL A 432 7.86 -10.73 11.28
C VAL A 432 8.95 -10.21 12.24
N VAL A 433 9.59 -11.07 13.02
CA VAL A 433 10.70 -10.64 13.90
C VAL A 433 11.90 -10.15 13.10
N ARG A 434 12.26 -10.83 12.01
CA ARG A 434 13.33 -10.38 11.10
C ARG A 434 13.03 -9.03 10.46
N TYR A 435 11.78 -8.78 10.09
CA TYR A 435 11.33 -7.48 9.59
C TYR A 435 11.56 -6.38 10.64
N TYR A 436 11.17 -6.61 11.90
CA TYR A 436 11.46 -5.65 12.98
C TYR A 436 12.96 -5.45 13.24
N ASN A 437 13.79 -6.41 12.85
CA ASN A 437 15.26 -6.30 12.89
C ASN A 437 15.88 -5.72 11.59
N GLY A 438 15.07 -5.26 10.65
CA GLY A 438 15.51 -4.53 9.47
C GLY A 438 15.69 -5.37 8.20
N VAL A 439 15.27 -6.63 8.20
CA VAL A 439 15.29 -7.47 6.99
C VAL A 439 13.93 -7.40 6.31
N GLU A 440 13.86 -6.77 5.15
CA GLU A 440 12.62 -6.69 4.37
C GLU A 440 12.09 -8.08 4.02
N TYR A 441 10.75 -8.25 3.98
CA TYR A 441 10.12 -9.54 3.70
C TYR A 441 10.55 -10.17 2.36
N VAL A 442 10.75 -9.36 1.32
CA VAL A 442 11.22 -9.83 -0.01
C VAL A 442 12.63 -10.40 0.02
N ASN A 443 13.44 -10.01 1.02
CA ASN A 443 14.85 -10.41 1.15
C ASN A 443 15.05 -11.55 2.15
N GLN A 444 13.99 -12.13 2.65
CA GLN A 444 13.97 -13.28 3.56
C GLN A 444 13.75 -14.58 2.81
#